data_75efc56ab311c37ed8a41c08943793ce
#
_entry.id   75efc56ab311c37ed8a41c08943793ce
#
_cell.length_a   1.000
_cell.length_b   1.000
_cell.length_c   1.000
_cell.angle_alpha   90.00
_cell.angle_beta   90.00
_cell.angle_gamma   90.00
#
_symmetry.space_group_name_H-M   'P 1'
#
loop_
_entity.id
_entity.type
_entity.pdbx_description
1 polymer ?
#
loop_
_entity_poly.entity_id
_entity_poly.type
_entity_poly.pdbx_seq_one_letter_code
_entity_poly.pdbx_strand_id
1 'polypeptide(L)'
;MKTLKILLPVIITSLVACAGVKPHEKAESITLVKSEHVTSCKKLATTNVSVTDKVAFIKRGEPAITQDLLNLAKNRAVELGGDTIVEKSPPSEGKASYLIYDCGK
;
A
#
# COMPACT_ATOMS: atom_id res chain seq x y z
N MET A 1 -33.54 -7.19 42.45
CA MET A 1 -33.25 -6.97 42.00
C MET A 1 -32.80 -6.86 41.22
N LYS A 2 -32.49 -6.77 40.67
CA LYS A 2 -32.02 -6.59 39.99
C LYS A 2 -31.78 -6.32 38.98
N THR A 3 -31.50 -6.18 38.48
CA THR A 3 -31.23 -5.78 37.61
C THR A 3 -30.69 -5.95 36.65
N LEU A 4 -30.49 -5.95 36.07
CA LEU A 4 -30.02 -6.01 35.09
C LEU A 4 -29.60 -5.68 34.27
N LYS A 5 -29.15 -5.59 33.72
CA LYS A 5 -28.63 -5.18 32.98
C LYS A 5 -28.28 -5.50 31.92
N ILE A 6 -28.03 -5.30 31.25
CA ILE A 6 -27.75 -5.48 30.22
C ILE A 6 -27.17 -5.23 29.37
N LEU A 7 -26.79 -5.25 28.86
CA LEU A 7 -26.11 -5.01 28.11
C LEU A 7 -26.07 -5.12 26.97
N LEU A 8 -25.63 -4.85 26.21
CA LEU A 8 -25.50 -4.78 25.15
C LEU A 8 -24.76 -4.93 24.32
N PRO A 9 -24.50 -4.94 23.57
CA PRO A 9 -23.84 -5.31 22.83
C PRO A 9 -23.50 -4.74 21.76
N VAL A 10 -22.96 -4.54 21.33
CA VAL A 10 -22.47 -3.92 20.51
C VAL A 10 -21.98 -4.43 19.46
N ILE A 11 -21.93 -4.28 18.63
CA ILE A 11 -21.59 -4.75 17.68
C ILE A 11 -20.98 -4.10 16.75
N ILE A 12 -20.26 -4.29 16.28
CA ILE A 12 -19.52 -3.70 15.50
C ILE A 12 -19.43 -4.15 14.30
N THR A 13 -19.38 -3.83 13.51
CA THR A 13 -19.40 -4.28 12.38
C THR A 13 -18.50 -3.76 11.61
N SER A 14 -17.71 -4.18 11.28
CA SER A 14 -16.74 -3.72 10.58
C SER A 14 -16.92 -3.88 9.26
N LEU A 15 -16.76 -3.32 8.54
CA LEU A 15 -16.97 -3.42 7.31
C LEU A 15 -15.94 -3.35 6.56
N VAL A 16 -15.63 -3.78 5.79
CA VAL A 16 -14.67 -3.82 5.10
C VAL A 16 -14.78 -3.41 3.84
N ALA A 17 -14.10 -2.82 3.36
CA ALA A 17 -14.16 -2.36 2.21
C ALA A 17 -13.62 -3.10 1.34
N CYS A 18 -13.86 -3.36 0.43
CA CYS A 18 -13.25 -4.13 -0.36
C CYS A 18 -12.76 -3.46 -1.48
N ALA A 19 -12.74 -2.33 -1.66
CA ALA A 19 -12.30 -1.83 -2.84
C ALA A 19 -10.95 -1.52 -2.93
N GLY A 20 -10.06 -2.00 -3.13
CA GLY A 20 -8.69 -1.68 -3.35
C GLY A 20 -7.94 -1.40 -2.08
N VAL A 21 -6.69 -1.08 -2.25
CA VAL A 21 -5.81 -0.82 -1.13
C VAL A 21 -5.85 0.64 -0.78
N LYS A 22 -6.04 0.93 0.52
CA LYS A 22 -6.07 2.29 0.93
C LYS A 22 -4.70 2.79 1.22
N PRO A 23 -4.33 3.96 0.75
CA PRO A 23 -3.02 4.50 1.08
C PRO A 23 -3.00 4.98 2.52
N HIS A 24 -1.83 4.84 3.13
CA HIS A 24 -1.57 5.37 4.44
C HIS A 24 -1.69 6.89 4.32
N GLU A 25 -2.09 7.56 5.39
CA GLU A 25 -2.26 8.99 5.25
C GLU A 25 -0.95 9.69 4.91
N LYS A 26 0.19 9.13 5.22
CA LYS A 26 1.45 9.75 4.85
C LYS A 26 1.96 9.29 3.50
N ALA A 27 1.26 8.42 2.86
CA ALA A 27 1.72 7.88 1.59
C ALA A 27 1.75 8.92 0.49
N GLU A 28 0.95 9.96 0.63
CA GLU A 28 0.96 10.99 -0.39
C GLU A 28 2.28 11.70 -0.50
N SER A 29 3.09 11.67 0.54
CA SER A 29 4.37 12.32 0.49
C SER A 29 5.45 11.41 -0.09
N ILE A 30 5.12 10.17 -0.39
CA ILE A 30 6.08 9.26 -0.97
C ILE A 30 6.08 9.48 -2.49
N THR A 31 7.25 9.66 -3.05
CA THR A 31 7.38 9.95 -4.46
C THR A 31 7.91 8.75 -5.24
N LEU A 32 7.30 8.47 -6.36
CA LEU A 32 7.80 7.41 -7.26
C LEU A 32 8.69 8.10 -8.29
N VAL A 33 9.93 7.68 -8.35
CA VAL A 33 10.88 8.28 -9.27
C VAL A 33 11.65 7.21 -10.01
N LYS A 34 12.47 7.62 -10.95
CA LYS A 34 13.32 6.69 -11.68
C LYS A 34 14.63 6.51 -10.94
N SER A 35 15.30 5.40 -11.21
CA SER A 35 16.49 5.05 -10.46
C SER A 35 17.59 6.11 -10.51
N GLU A 36 17.66 6.86 -11.58
CA GLU A 36 18.70 7.87 -11.66
C GLU A 36 18.49 9.03 -10.69
N HIS A 37 17.33 9.12 -10.09
CA HIS A 37 17.04 10.18 -9.15
C HIS A 37 17.33 9.83 -7.71
N VAL A 38 17.82 8.63 -7.44
CA VAL A 38 18.09 8.22 -6.06
C VAL A 38 19.56 7.88 -5.83
N THR A 39 20.44 8.34 -6.72
CA THR A 39 21.84 7.96 -6.61
C THR A 39 22.49 8.45 -5.31
N SER A 40 22.00 9.52 -4.75
CA SER A 40 22.54 10.00 -3.48
C SER A 40 21.62 9.71 -2.31
N CYS A 41 20.65 8.85 -2.51
CA CYS A 41 19.71 8.52 -1.43
C CYS A 41 20.13 7.21 -0.79
N LYS A 42 19.65 7.00 0.42
CA LYS A 42 19.98 5.78 1.14
C LYS A 42 18.92 4.72 0.86
N LYS A 43 19.35 3.59 0.37
CA LYS A 43 18.41 2.51 0.11
C LYS A 43 18.03 1.82 1.42
N LEU A 44 16.76 1.70 1.67
CA LEU A 44 16.27 1.08 2.88
C LEU A 44 15.85 -0.35 2.69
N ALA A 45 15.20 -0.67 1.59
CA ALA A 45 14.69 -2.01 1.40
C ALA A 45 14.16 -2.21 -0.01
N THR A 46 13.87 -3.46 -0.31
CA THR A 46 13.16 -3.83 -1.52
C THR A 46 11.85 -4.42 -1.04
N THR A 47 10.75 -4.02 -1.64
CA THR A 47 9.46 -4.55 -1.24
C THR A 47 8.78 -5.19 -2.45
N ASN A 48 8.23 -6.37 -2.23
CA ASN A 48 7.48 -7.07 -3.24
C ASN A 48 6.02 -6.97 -2.84
N VAL A 49 5.20 -6.48 -3.74
CA VAL A 49 3.79 -6.28 -3.44
C VAL A 49 2.95 -7.07 -4.40
N SER A 50 1.78 -7.47 -3.95
CA SER A 50 0.87 -8.20 -4.80
C SER A 50 -0.56 -7.96 -4.37
N VAL A 51 -1.47 -8.10 -5.31
CA VAL A 51 -2.89 -8.04 -5.03
C VAL A 51 -3.51 -9.24 -5.71
N THR A 52 -4.73 -9.57 -5.31
CA THR A 52 -5.42 -10.71 -5.89
C THR A 52 -5.88 -10.32 -7.27
N ASP A 53 -5.08 -10.61 -8.26
CA ASP A 53 -5.39 -10.16 -9.60
C ASP A 53 -6.50 -10.95 -10.26
N LYS A 54 -6.79 -12.17 -9.76
CA LYS A 54 -7.86 -12.92 -10.31
C LYS A 54 -9.14 -12.17 -10.26
N VAL A 55 -9.52 -11.70 -9.12
CA VAL A 55 -10.74 -10.97 -8.96
C VAL A 55 -10.57 -9.57 -9.51
N ALA A 56 -9.46 -8.96 -9.22
CA ALA A 56 -9.22 -7.60 -9.65
C ALA A 56 -9.13 -7.51 -11.16
N PHE A 57 -8.55 -8.51 -11.77
CA PHE A 57 -8.39 -8.51 -13.20
C PHE A 57 -9.73 -8.44 -13.90
N ILE A 58 -10.69 -9.15 -13.41
CA ILE A 58 -11.99 -9.16 -14.02
C ILE A 58 -12.76 -7.90 -13.79
N LYS A 59 -12.69 -7.39 -12.59
CA LYS A 59 -13.50 -6.23 -12.28
C LYS A 59 -12.83 -4.91 -12.35
N ARG A 60 -11.56 -4.85 -12.12
CA ARG A 60 -10.90 -3.57 -11.97
C ARG A 60 -10.01 -3.18 -13.12
N GLY A 61 -9.45 -4.14 -13.78
CA GLY A 61 -8.59 -3.81 -14.89
C GLY A 61 -7.21 -3.41 -14.42
N GLU A 62 -6.34 -3.24 -15.39
CA GLU A 62 -4.95 -3.00 -15.16
C GLU A 62 -4.60 -1.72 -14.45
N PRO A 63 -5.17 -0.58 -14.82
CA PRO A 63 -4.81 0.66 -14.14
C PRO A 63 -5.14 0.63 -12.66
N ALA A 64 -6.24 0.00 -12.29
CA ALA A 64 -6.63 -0.08 -10.90
C ALA A 64 -5.68 -0.99 -10.13
N ILE A 65 -5.27 -2.07 -10.76
CA ILE A 65 -4.35 -3.00 -10.12
C ILE A 65 -3.00 -2.33 -9.90
N THR A 66 -2.53 -1.60 -10.91
CA THR A 66 -1.27 -0.90 -10.81
C THR A 66 -1.31 0.13 -9.69
N GLN A 67 -2.42 0.84 -9.55
CA GLN A 67 -2.54 1.82 -8.50
C GLN A 67 -2.54 1.16 -7.11
N ASP A 68 -3.16 0.01 -6.99
CA ASP A 68 -3.16 -0.71 -5.73
C ASP A 68 -1.76 -1.17 -5.36
N LEU A 69 -1.02 -1.67 -6.34
CA LEU A 69 0.35 -2.10 -6.07
C LEU A 69 1.20 -0.92 -5.64
N LEU A 70 1.01 0.22 -6.27
CA LEU A 70 1.73 1.41 -5.90
C LEU A 70 1.37 1.86 -4.48
N ASN A 71 0.10 1.79 -4.13
CA ASN A 71 -0.32 2.15 -2.79
C ASN A 71 0.30 1.24 -1.75
N LEU A 72 0.39 -0.06 -2.05
CA LEU A 72 1.04 -1.00 -1.13
C LEU A 72 2.50 -0.63 -0.94
N ALA A 73 3.18 -0.29 -2.03
CA ALA A 73 4.58 0.08 -1.94
C ALA A 73 4.77 1.36 -1.15
N LYS A 74 3.92 2.34 -1.37
CA LYS A 74 4.01 3.59 -0.63
C LYS A 74 3.74 3.39 0.84
N ASN A 75 2.75 2.56 1.17
CA ASN A 75 2.46 2.26 2.57
C ASN A 75 3.67 1.61 3.23
N ARG A 76 4.32 0.72 2.50
CA ARG A 76 5.49 0.06 3.04
C ARG A 76 6.62 1.06 3.27
N ALA A 77 6.77 2.00 2.34
CA ALA A 77 7.81 3.02 2.48
C ALA A 77 7.57 3.85 3.73
N VAL A 78 6.32 4.20 4.00
CA VAL A 78 5.99 4.96 5.20
C VAL A 78 6.40 4.16 6.43
N GLU A 79 6.11 2.88 6.45
CA GLU A 79 6.43 2.04 7.60
C GLU A 79 7.93 1.97 7.85
N LEU A 80 8.71 2.04 6.79
CA LEU A 80 10.15 1.91 6.91
C LEU A 80 10.88 3.24 7.02
N GLY A 81 10.13 4.33 7.01
CA GLY A 81 10.75 5.64 7.14
C GLY A 81 11.32 6.17 5.85
N GLY A 82 10.90 5.62 4.72
CA GLY A 82 11.37 6.09 3.44
C GLY A 82 10.52 7.23 2.92
N ASP A 83 11.02 7.92 1.92
CA ASP A 83 10.28 9.01 1.31
C ASP A 83 10.22 8.89 -0.21
N THR A 84 10.92 7.92 -0.76
CA THR A 84 11.01 7.77 -2.22
C THR A 84 11.00 6.30 -2.58
N ILE A 85 10.35 5.96 -3.66
CA ILE A 85 10.36 4.59 -4.16
C ILE A 85 10.72 4.58 -5.63
N VAL A 86 11.28 3.47 -6.06
CA VAL A 86 11.68 3.27 -7.45
C VAL A 86 11.12 1.93 -7.89
N GLU A 87 10.54 1.87 -9.07
CA GLU A 87 10.03 0.62 -9.59
C GLU A 87 11.18 -0.27 -9.97
N LYS A 88 11.23 -1.45 -9.39
CA LYS A 88 12.27 -2.41 -9.73
C LYS A 88 11.77 -3.38 -10.78
N SER A 89 10.56 -3.85 -10.63
CA SER A 89 9.91 -4.70 -11.60
C SER A 89 8.57 -4.10 -11.92
N PRO A 90 8.23 -3.94 -13.18
CA PRO A 90 6.94 -3.34 -13.51
C PRO A 90 5.81 -4.24 -13.10
N PRO A 91 4.64 -3.66 -12.89
CA PRO A 91 3.48 -4.45 -12.50
C PRO A 91 3.16 -5.50 -13.56
N SER A 92 2.91 -6.70 -13.09
CA SER A 92 2.56 -7.79 -13.97
C SER A 92 1.80 -8.82 -13.18
N GLU A 93 0.64 -9.20 -13.66
CA GLU A 93 -0.16 -10.23 -13.02
C GLU A 93 -0.39 -9.96 -11.53
N GLY A 94 -0.67 -8.74 -11.21
CA GLY A 94 -0.98 -8.38 -9.84
C GLY A 94 0.21 -8.33 -8.91
N LYS A 95 1.41 -8.25 -9.45
CA LYS A 95 2.62 -8.21 -8.63
C LYS A 95 3.57 -7.15 -9.14
N ALA A 96 4.39 -6.64 -8.24
CA ALA A 96 5.41 -5.67 -8.61
C ALA A 96 6.43 -5.60 -7.51
N SER A 97 7.58 -5.02 -7.81
CA SER A 97 8.64 -4.85 -6.81
C SER A 97 9.12 -3.41 -6.86
N TYR A 98 9.40 -2.87 -5.70
CA TYR A 98 9.86 -1.50 -5.59
C TYR A 98 11.03 -1.41 -4.64
N LEU A 99 11.91 -0.47 -4.90
CA LEU A 99 13.01 -0.16 -4.01
C LEU A 99 12.60 1.05 -3.18
N ILE A 100 12.91 1.03 -1.91
CA ILE A 100 12.53 2.09 -0.99
C ILE A 100 13.77 2.85 -0.55
N TYR A 101 13.73 4.16 -0.66
CA TYR A 101 14.87 5.00 -0.33
C TYR A 101 14.50 6.10 0.65
N ASP A 102 15.52 6.57 1.34
CA ASP A 102 15.42 7.76 2.16
C ASP A 102 16.28 8.80 1.48
N CYS A 103 15.65 9.82 0.93
CA CYS A 103 16.35 10.89 0.24
C CYS A 103 16.45 12.15 1.07
N GLY A 104 16.03 12.08 2.32
CA GLY A 104 16.15 13.22 3.20
C GLY A 104 15.08 14.27 3.02
N LYS A 105 13.96 13.90 2.50
CA LYS A 105 12.90 14.87 2.28
C LYS A 105 12.07 15.18 3.49
#